data_1cc6f040e1f1b565c2dc18a2e76d092c
#
_entry.id   1cc6f040e1f1b565c2dc18a2e76d092c
#
_cell.length_a   1.000
_cell.length_b   1.000
_cell.length_c   1.000
_cell.angle_alpha   90.00
_cell.angle_beta   90.00
_cell.angle_gamma   90.00
#
_symmetry.space_group_name_H-M   'P 1'
#
loop_
_entity.id
_entity.type
_entity.pdbx_description
1 polymer ?
#
loop_
_entity_poly.entity_id
_entity_poly.type
_entity_poly.pdbx_seq_one_letter_code
_entity_poly.pdbx_strand_id
1 'polypeptide(L)'
;MKFAKWKPERFSEFGNKQFQIVDSVINDEQDTLIFSIKSYLPVGWTSSKELFDESWDLYIAFYDKDTDLLFIHSSSKDGLVKRLMQLIAEDAIQIKGEYIFRALAHLKRLKLQNVGLNKNKKGLRYSMHTGTEINDQIPDIEANRATKSNIFGKGYENGQLVSIGCSYKGKIWAMDSDSLDQWVAWCKGVGTKILDDTINTNDVMKTAMQTEELEEFPNVQVLAVEWPIEILRKNESKIIVKTTKWQESLINCDLIFSDEQNLDLKELKFCLRTQYGLSKISMRIKSRGEVVFHSEDSLEIKIGEQLYSIAEFFEENPPTLFLRDTSIIDGGFRYYPNDNYAYKYDINNTEDWDWQGVDISVESQTESKLKHSIQYSTINKVMNDYDFIFDDDGAGEIADIVAIKNIDDNKLIIDLFHCKYCSKKDGVAKPGARIDDVYQVVGQAEKSVKWFADKERLILRLMERERDRLSQGKASRIDKGKFEDLINLAKIARYADFQLGIAIVQPAISKKKISDDQLTVIGATAAYIDEISGVKLRVIINQ
;
A
#
# COMPACT_ATOMS: atom_id res chain seq x y z
N MET A 1 -20.10 -20.36 -1.52
CA MET A 1 -19.27 -21.09 -2.49
C MET A 1 -19.69 -22.55 -2.44
N LYS A 2 -19.87 -23.21 -3.58
CA LYS A 2 -20.13 -24.67 -3.59
C LYS A 2 -18.79 -25.38 -3.73
N PHE A 3 -18.54 -26.32 -2.86
CA PHE A 3 -17.26 -26.94 -2.65
C PHE A 3 -17.06 -28.25 -3.36
N ALA A 4 -15.79 -28.48 -3.66
CA ALA A 4 -15.26 -29.69 -4.17
C ALA A 4 -15.54 -30.85 -3.21
N LYS A 5 -15.89 -31.99 -3.72
CA LYS A 5 -15.82 -33.22 -2.95
C LYS A 5 -14.36 -33.50 -2.62
N TRP A 6 -14.01 -33.41 -1.33
CA TRP A 6 -12.73 -33.85 -0.83
C TRP A 6 -12.49 -35.33 -1.16
N LYS A 7 -11.48 -35.62 -1.97
CA LYS A 7 -11.12 -36.94 -2.45
C LYS A 7 -9.62 -37.18 -2.27
N PRO A 8 -9.15 -37.32 -1.03
CA PRO A 8 -7.73 -37.45 -0.74
C PRO A 8 -7.10 -38.64 -1.44
N GLU A 9 -7.84 -39.75 -1.66
CA GLU A 9 -7.34 -40.97 -2.31
C GLU A 9 -6.85 -40.76 -3.74
N ARG A 10 -7.33 -39.72 -4.44
CA ARG A 10 -6.89 -39.37 -5.78
C ARG A 10 -5.46 -38.82 -5.86
N PHE A 11 -4.82 -38.55 -4.70
CA PHE A 11 -3.40 -38.19 -4.70
C PHE A 11 -2.53 -39.24 -5.40
N SER A 12 -2.93 -40.50 -5.40
CA SER A 12 -2.21 -41.58 -6.09
C SER A 12 -2.01 -41.33 -7.60
N GLU A 13 -2.88 -40.52 -8.22
CA GLU A 13 -2.77 -40.09 -9.61
C GLU A 13 -1.73 -38.95 -9.79
N PHE A 14 -1.16 -38.43 -8.71
CA PHE A 14 -0.21 -37.32 -8.72
C PHE A 14 1.15 -37.70 -9.28
N GLY A 15 1.60 -38.95 -9.05
CA GLY A 15 2.86 -39.46 -9.57
C GLY A 15 2.99 -39.37 -11.09
N ASN A 16 4.19 -39.24 -11.59
CA ASN A 16 4.50 -39.22 -13.02
C ASN A 16 5.87 -39.88 -13.29
N LYS A 17 6.38 -39.77 -14.53
CA LYS A 17 7.69 -40.34 -14.91
C LYS A 17 8.88 -39.62 -14.25
N GLN A 18 8.71 -38.41 -13.73
CA GLN A 18 9.78 -37.58 -13.21
C GLN A 18 9.93 -37.72 -11.69
N PHE A 19 8.86 -38.10 -10.99
CA PHE A 19 8.89 -38.32 -9.54
C PHE A 19 7.97 -39.46 -9.09
N GLN A 20 8.33 -40.06 -7.97
CA GLN A 20 7.62 -41.19 -7.36
C GLN A 20 7.05 -40.76 -6.01
N ILE A 21 5.84 -41.21 -5.70
CA ILE A 21 5.28 -41.12 -4.34
C ILE A 21 5.95 -42.23 -3.53
N VAL A 22 6.56 -41.88 -2.37
CA VAL A 22 7.33 -42.84 -1.56
C VAL A 22 6.51 -43.26 -0.36
N ASP A 23 5.98 -42.29 0.40
CA ASP A 23 5.19 -42.56 1.59
C ASP A 23 3.91 -41.73 1.56
N SER A 24 2.83 -42.25 2.13
CA SER A 24 1.57 -41.54 2.24
C SER A 24 0.76 -41.96 3.46
N VAL A 25 0.06 -41.02 4.05
CA VAL A 25 -0.88 -41.22 5.15
C VAL A 25 -2.14 -40.40 4.88
N ILE A 26 -3.30 -41.05 4.92
CA ILE A 26 -4.61 -40.38 4.97
C ILE A 26 -5.13 -40.57 6.40
N ASN A 27 -5.42 -39.48 7.06
CA ASN A 27 -6.06 -39.47 8.38
C ASN A 27 -7.49 -38.93 8.24
N ASP A 28 -8.46 -39.84 8.25
CA ASP A 28 -9.88 -39.52 8.10
C ASP A 28 -10.45 -38.80 9.34
N GLU A 29 -9.84 -38.96 10.53
CA GLU A 29 -10.30 -38.26 11.74
C GLU A 29 -9.97 -36.77 11.72
N GLN A 30 -8.87 -36.42 11.09
CA GLN A 30 -8.38 -35.03 10.95
C GLN A 30 -8.61 -34.45 9.55
N ASP A 31 -9.17 -35.19 8.62
CA ASP A 31 -9.30 -34.81 7.20
C ASP A 31 -7.95 -34.33 6.59
N THR A 32 -6.88 -35.06 6.88
CA THR A 32 -5.54 -34.73 6.40
C THR A 32 -4.99 -35.79 5.45
N LEU A 33 -4.26 -35.32 4.45
CA LEU A 33 -3.45 -36.13 3.56
C LEU A 33 -2.00 -35.68 3.67
N ILE A 34 -1.10 -36.61 3.90
CA ILE A 34 0.35 -36.36 3.94
C ILE A 34 1.01 -37.35 3.00
N PHE A 35 1.88 -36.87 2.14
CA PHE A 35 2.71 -37.76 1.32
C PHE A 35 4.03 -37.09 0.94
N SER A 36 5.02 -37.90 0.64
CA SER A 36 6.30 -37.45 0.11
C SER A 36 6.50 -37.91 -1.33
N ILE A 37 7.17 -37.09 -2.10
CA ILE A 37 7.64 -37.46 -3.42
C ILE A 37 9.17 -37.46 -3.44
N LYS A 38 9.70 -38.33 -4.27
CA LYS A 38 11.12 -38.44 -4.57
C LYS A 38 11.32 -38.14 -6.04
N SER A 39 12.20 -37.19 -6.33
CA SER A 39 12.57 -36.84 -7.69
C SER A 39 14.07 -36.97 -7.91
N TYR A 40 14.45 -37.25 -9.15
CA TYR A 40 15.84 -37.39 -9.57
C TYR A 40 16.13 -36.31 -10.62
N LEU A 41 17.03 -35.40 -10.29
CA LEU A 41 17.44 -34.31 -11.18
C LEU A 41 18.90 -34.52 -11.61
N PRO A 42 19.24 -34.43 -12.91
CA PRO A 42 20.62 -34.46 -13.35
C PRO A 42 21.45 -33.38 -12.65
N VAL A 43 22.64 -33.71 -12.18
CA VAL A 43 23.52 -32.73 -11.55
C VAL A 43 24.06 -31.73 -12.57
N GLY A 44 24.03 -30.43 -12.26
CA GLY A 44 24.40 -29.36 -13.20
C GLY A 44 25.89 -29.06 -13.33
N TRP A 45 26.74 -29.67 -12.48
CA TRP A 45 28.19 -29.44 -12.46
C TRP A 45 28.99 -30.44 -13.31
N THR A 46 28.34 -31.42 -13.94
CA THR A 46 28.97 -32.41 -14.83
C THR A 46 28.13 -32.66 -16.08
N SER A 47 28.79 -33.05 -17.17
CA SER A 47 28.13 -33.51 -18.38
C SER A 47 27.70 -34.97 -18.32
N SER A 48 28.02 -35.71 -17.24
CA SER A 48 27.58 -37.11 -17.06
C SER A 48 26.06 -37.15 -16.87
N LYS A 49 25.41 -38.03 -17.62
CA LYS A 49 23.97 -38.31 -17.45
C LYS A 49 23.67 -39.39 -16.43
N GLU A 50 24.71 -39.91 -15.78
CA GLU A 50 24.60 -41.01 -14.79
C GLU A 50 24.55 -40.49 -13.34
N LEU A 51 24.86 -39.22 -13.14
CA LEU A 51 24.84 -38.60 -11.81
C LEU A 51 23.56 -37.76 -11.64
N PHE A 52 22.83 -38.03 -10.57
CA PHE A 52 21.58 -37.39 -10.23
C PHE A 52 21.61 -36.89 -8.80
N ASP A 53 21.05 -35.72 -8.56
CA ASP A 53 20.63 -35.26 -7.26
C ASP A 53 19.27 -35.87 -6.93
N GLU A 54 19.16 -36.36 -5.71
CA GLU A 54 17.93 -36.90 -5.14
C GLU A 54 17.26 -35.82 -4.29
N SER A 55 16.05 -35.44 -4.67
CA SER A 55 15.26 -34.45 -3.92
C SER A 55 14.02 -35.11 -3.34
N TRP A 56 13.71 -34.72 -2.09
CA TRP A 56 12.51 -35.16 -1.38
C TRP A 56 11.65 -33.96 -1.06
N ASP A 57 10.38 -34.03 -1.46
CA ASP A 57 9.42 -32.98 -1.20
C ASP A 57 8.22 -33.54 -0.42
N LEU A 58 7.80 -32.78 0.59
CA LEU A 58 6.66 -33.08 1.43
C LEU A 58 5.44 -32.31 0.96
N TYR A 59 4.30 -32.99 0.86
CA TYR A 59 2.99 -32.42 0.63
C TYR A 59 2.06 -32.74 1.79
N ILE A 60 1.35 -31.71 2.28
CA ILE A 60 0.32 -31.86 3.30
C ILE A 60 -0.91 -31.15 2.80
N ALA A 61 -2.06 -31.82 2.83
CA ALA A 61 -3.36 -31.20 2.57
C ALA A 61 -4.27 -31.43 3.78
N PHE A 62 -4.99 -30.38 4.17
CA PHE A 62 -5.96 -30.40 5.26
C PHE A 62 -7.26 -29.77 4.78
N TYR A 63 -8.36 -30.48 4.94
CA TYR A 63 -9.69 -29.98 4.62
C TYR A 63 -10.45 -29.64 5.90
N ASP A 64 -10.71 -28.38 6.11
CA ASP A 64 -11.51 -27.91 7.23
C ASP A 64 -13.00 -27.90 6.87
N LYS A 65 -13.74 -28.88 7.39
CA LYS A 65 -15.20 -29.04 7.13
C LYS A 65 -16.03 -27.89 7.70
N ASP A 66 -15.55 -27.25 8.78
CA ASP A 66 -16.30 -26.18 9.44
C ASP A 66 -16.29 -24.90 8.60
N THR A 67 -15.17 -24.59 7.98
CA THR A 67 -15.00 -23.41 7.12
C THR A 67 -15.11 -23.72 5.63
N ASP A 68 -15.13 -25.03 5.30
CA ASP A 68 -15.13 -25.52 3.92
C ASP A 68 -13.91 -25.03 3.13
N LEU A 69 -12.74 -25.00 3.77
CA LEU A 69 -11.48 -24.57 3.20
C LEU A 69 -10.49 -25.74 3.08
N LEU A 70 -9.80 -25.78 1.95
CA LEU A 70 -8.69 -26.68 1.72
C LEU A 70 -7.36 -25.91 1.83
N PHE A 71 -6.51 -26.37 2.73
CA PHE A 71 -5.14 -25.88 2.92
C PHE A 71 -4.16 -26.88 2.34
N ILE A 72 -3.23 -26.40 1.50
CA ILE A 72 -2.18 -27.25 0.93
C ILE A 72 -0.82 -26.64 1.24
N HIS A 73 0.04 -27.43 1.88
CA HIS A 73 1.45 -27.12 2.08
C HIS A 73 2.31 -27.97 1.15
N SER A 74 3.36 -27.38 0.62
CA SER A 74 4.39 -28.08 -0.14
C SER A 74 5.77 -27.55 0.22
N SER A 75 6.74 -28.43 0.47
CA SER A 75 8.14 -28.05 0.58
C SER A 75 8.77 -27.77 -0.80
N SER A 76 8.17 -28.31 -1.87
CA SER A 76 8.57 -28.02 -3.24
C SER A 76 8.27 -26.58 -3.64
N LYS A 77 9.16 -26.01 -4.42
CA LYS A 77 8.97 -24.68 -5.03
C LYS A 77 8.33 -24.77 -6.42
N ASP A 78 8.05 -25.97 -6.88
CA ASP A 78 7.47 -26.26 -8.18
C ASP A 78 5.96 -26.03 -8.15
N GLY A 79 5.35 -25.67 -9.29
CA GLY A 79 3.91 -25.32 -9.39
C GLY A 79 2.93 -26.49 -9.19
N LEU A 80 3.40 -27.62 -8.68
CA LEU A 80 2.64 -28.88 -8.55
C LEU A 80 1.45 -28.80 -7.58
N VAL A 81 1.40 -27.79 -6.71
CA VAL A 81 0.27 -27.59 -5.77
C VAL A 81 -1.06 -27.42 -6.51
N LYS A 82 -1.09 -26.71 -7.65
CA LYS A 82 -2.31 -26.55 -8.46
C LYS A 82 -2.78 -27.89 -9.01
N ARG A 83 -1.86 -28.72 -9.50
CA ARG A 83 -2.17 -30.08 -9.98
C ARG A 83 -2.72 -30.96 -8.86
N LEU A 84 -2.10 -30.93 -7.68
CA LEU A 84 -2.61 -31.65 -6.51
C LEU A 84 -4.03 -31.20 -6.16
N MET A 85 -4.26 -29.91 -6.07
CA MET A 85 -5.58 -29.34 -5.79
C MET A 85 -6.64 -29.86 -6.79
N GLN A 86 -6.34 -29.86 -8.08
CA GLN A 86 -7.25 -30.36 -9.11
C GLN A 86 -7.58 -31.86 -8.98
N LEU A 87 -6.65 -32.66 -8.47
CA LEU A 87 -6.87 -34.09 -8.24
C LEU A 87 -7.75 -34.35 -7.01
N ILE A 88 -7.40 -33.74 -5.88
CA ILE A 88 -8.05 -34.03 -4.60
C ILE A 88 -9.28 -33.17 -4.31
N ALA A 89 -9.48 -32.11 -5.07
CA ALA A 89 -10.57 -31.14 -4.92
C ALA A 89 -10.83 -30.41 -6.25
N GLU A 90 -11.41 -31.13 -7.23
CA GLU A 90 -11.55 -30.71 -8.64
C GLU A 90 -12.23 -29.35 -8.84
N ASP A 91 -13.25 -29.03 -8.01
CA ASP A 91 -14.01 -27.77 -8.09
C ASP A 91 -13.50 -26.69 -7.12
N ALA A 92 -12.37 -26.90 -6.44
CA ALA A 92 -11.84 -25.92 -5.50
C ALA A 92 -11.35 -24.66 -6.23
N ILE A 93 -11.70 -23.51 -5.67
CA ILE A 93 -11.27 -22.20 -6.17
C ILE A 93 -10.27 -21.60 -5.20
N GLN A 94 -9.11 -21.21 -5.70
CA GLN A 94 -8.09 -20.56 -4.87
C GLN A 94 -8.55 -19.19 -4.40
N ILE A 95 -8.50 -18.96 -3.08
CA ILE A 95 -8.74 -17.64 -2.51
C ILE A 95 -7.54 -16.74 -2.84
N LYS A 96 -7.81 -15.58 -3.45
CA LYS A 96 -6.83 -14.59 -3.88
C LYS A 96 -7.30 -13.18 -3.53
N GLY A 97 -6.40 -12.23 -3.69
CA GLY A 97 -6.74 -10.82 -3.57
C GLY A 97 -6.84 -10.34 -2.12
N GLU A 98 -7.72 -9.39 -1.91
CA GLU A 98 -7.84 -8.64 -0.66
C GLU A 98 -8.23 -9.48 0.55
N TYR A 99 -9.10 -10.48 0.36
CA TYR A 99 -9.60 -11.31 1.47
C TYR A 99 -8.51 -12.05 2.23
N ILE A 100 -7.42 -12.40 1.56
CA ILE A 100 -6.26 -13.06 2.19
C ILE A 100 -5.67 -12.20 3.31
N PHE A 101 -5.74 -10.87 3.18
CA PHE A 101 -5.16 -9.95 4.17
C PHE A 101 -5.95 -9.90 5.47
N ARG A 102 -7.21 -10.38 5.50
CA ARG A 102 -7.96 -10.59 6.75
C ARG A 102 -7.21 -11.47 7.75
N ALA A 103 -6.38 -12.40 7.27
CA ALA A 103 -5.53 -13.23 8.12
C ALA A 103 -4.61 -12.41 9.05
N LEU A 104 -4.27 -11.18 8.67
CA LEU A 104 -3.40 -10.28 9.44
C LEU A 104 -4.14 -9.46 10.50
N ALA A 105 -5.47 -9.57 10.59
CA ALA A 105 -6.26 -8.82 11.56
C ALA A 105 -5.71 -9.03 12.98
N HIS A 106 -5.65 -7.94 13.75
CA HIS A 106 -5.14 -7.86 15.13
C HIS A 106 -3.62 -7.98 15.28
N LEU A 107 -2.85 -8.17 14.19
CA LEU A 107 -1.39 -8.16 14.26
C LEU A 107 -0.87 -6.72 14.26
N LYS A 108 -0.19 -6.32 15.33
CA LYS A 108 0.23 -4.93 15.52
C LYS A 108 1.46 -4.54 14.72
N ARG A 109 2.39 -5.45 14.50
CA ARG A 109 3.63 -5.16 13.78
C ARG A 109 3.62 -5.82 12.42
N LEU A 110 3.63 -5.00 11.38
CA LEU A 110 3.61 -5.46 9.99
C LEU A 110 4.91 -5.09 9.27
N LYS A 111 5.24 -5.89 8.27
CA LYS A 111 6.25 -5.62 7.25
C LYS A 111 5.60 -5.78 5.89
N LEU A 112 5.46 -4.68 5.17
CA LEU A 112 4.84 -4.61 3.86
C LEU A 112 5.91 -4.44 2.78
N GLN A 113 5.78 -5.19 1.70
CA GLN A 113 6.59 -5.02 0.48
C GLN A 113 5.64 -4.78 -0.70
N ASN A 114 5.73 -3.60 -1.28
CA ASN A 114 4.92 -3.20 -2.41
C ASN A 114 5.75 -3.07 -3.68
N VAL A 115 5.14 -3.36 -4.82
CA VAL A 115 5.68 -3.10 -6.16
C VAL A 115 4.66 -2.30 -6.94
N GLY A 116 5.05 -1.15 -7.42
CA GLY A 116 4.20 -0.29 -8.24
C GLY A 116 4.94 0.22 -9.48
N LEU A 117 4.19 0.74 -10.45
CA LEU A 117 4.73 1.33 -11.67
C LEU A 117 4.70 2.86 -11.59
N ASN A 118 5.81 3.51 -11.92
CA ASN A 118 5.81 4.92 -12.24
C ASN A 118 5.26 5.11 -13.66
N LYS A 119 4.01 5.57 -13.77
CA LYS A 119 3.28 5.66 -15.05
C LYS A 119 3.98 6.50 -16.12
N ASN A 120 4.65 7.58 -15.73
CA ASN A 120 5.28 8.48 -16.71
C ASN A 120 6.62 7.94 -17.19
N LYS A 121 7.38 7.26 -16.33
CA LYS A 121 8.73 6.76 -16.62
C LYS A 121 8.74 5.27 -16.94
N LYS A 122 7.59 4.59 -16.84
CA LYS A 122 7.43 3.13 -17.02
C LYS A 122 8.44 2.31 -16.20
N GLY A 123 8.89 2.84 -15.05
CA GLY A 123 9.83 2.18 -14.16
C GLY A 123 9.12 1.53 -12.98
N LEU A 124 9.55 0.34 -12.57
CA LEU A 124 9.08 -0.29 -11.35
C LEU A 124 9.58 0.45 -10.12
N ARG A 125 8.71 0.60 -9.14
CA ARG A 125 9.04 1.13 -7.82
C ARG A 125 8.83 0.05 -6.79
N TYR A 126 9.84 -0.20 -5.98
CA TYR A 126 9.74 -1.06 -4.81
C TYR A 126 9.70 -0.19 -3.56
N SER A 127 8.75 -0.43 -2.67
CA SER A 127 8.71 0.19 -1.36
C SER A 127 8.56 -0.87 -0.27
N MET A 128 9.20 -0.63 0.88
CA MET A 128 9.13 -1.51 2.04
C MET A 128 8.88 -0.67 3.29
N HIS A 129 7.80 -1.00 3.98
CA HIS A 129 7.40 -0.38 5.24
C HIS A 129 7.44 -1.42 6.35
N THR A 130 7.94 -1.06 7.52
CA THR A 130 7.97 -1.95 8.69
C THR A 130 7.74 -1.15 9.97
N GLY A 131 6.88 -1.64 10.82
CA GLY A 131 6.57 -0.98 12.10
C GLY A 131 5.25 -1.46 12.71
N THR A 132 4.83 -0.77 13.76
CA THR A 132 3.48 -0.85 14.32
C THR A 132 2.61 0.18 13.60
N GLU A 133 1.32 -0.12 13.44
CA GLU A 133 0.34 0.81 12.83
C GLU A 133 0.76 1.32 11.44
N ILE A 134 1.28 0.40 10.61
CA ILE A 134 1.80 0.72 9.27
C ILE A 134 0.77 1.44 8.40
N ASN A 135 -0.52 1.13 8.54
CA ASN A 135 -1.57 1.77 7.76
C ASN A 135 -1.57 3.28 7.93
N ASP A 136 -1.31 3.77 9.15
CA ASP A 136 -1.26 5.20 9.43
C ASP A 136 0.02 5.87 8.90
N GLN A 137 1.06 5.07 8.67
CA GLN A 137 2.35 5.52 8.15
C GLN A 137 2.44 5.50 6.62
N ILE A 138 1.51 4.81 5.92
CA ILE A 138 1.48 4.78 4.46
C ILE A 138 0.71 5.98 3.95
N PRO A 139 1.35 6.91 3.20
CA PRO A 139 0.65 8.03 2.58
C PRO A 139 -0.46 7.54 1.65
N ASP A 140 -1.57 8.24 1.61
CA ASP A 140 -2.72 7.88 0.76
C ASP A 140 -2.36 7.84 -0.74
N ILE A 141 -1.41 8.67 -1.17
CA ILE A 141 -0.84 8.65 -2.52
C ILE A 141 -0.17 7.30 -2.84
N GLU A 142 0.51 6.70 -1.87
CA GLU A 142 1.18 5.41 -2.08
C GLU A 142 0.16 4.27 -2.09
N ALA A 143 -0.87 4.33 -1.27
CA ALA A 143 -1.95 3.36 -1.26
C ALA A 143 -2.68 3.28 -2.62
N ASN A 144 -2.76 4.41 -3.33
CA ASN A 144 -3.39 4.50 -4.66
C ASN A 144 -2.50 4.09 -5.84
N ARG A 145 -1.23 3.82 -5.60
CA ARG A 145 -0.35 3.29 -6.65
C ARG A 145 -0.50 1.79 -6.68
N ALA A 146 -0.97 1.26 -7.81
CA ALA A 146 -1.15 -0.17 -8.02
C ALA A 146 0.07 -0.95 -7.54
N THR A 147 -0.13 -1.83 -6.61
CA THR A 147 0.98 -2.52 -5.97
C THR A 147 0.66 -3.98 -5.78
N LYS A 148 1.65 -4.83 -6.06
CA LYS A 148 1.64 -6.21 -5.60
C LYS A 148 2.14 -6.20 -4.16
N SER A 149 1.30 -6.62 -3.21
CA SER A 149 1.65 -6.61 -1.80
C SER A 149 1.98 -8.01 -1.30
N ASN A 150 3.12 -8.12 -0.63
CA ASN A 150 3.45 -9.24 0.26
C ASN A 150 3.60 -8.66 1.65
N ILE A 151 2.91 -9.26 2.61
CA ILE A 151 2.84 -8.76 3.97
C ILE A 151 3.24 -9.86 4.93
N PHE A 152 3.99 -9.49 5.96
CA PHE A 152 4.31 -10.33 7.08
C PHE A 152 3.98 -9.60 8.37
N GLY A 153 3.18 -10.22 9.23
CA GLY A 153 2.74 -9.66 10.50
C GLY A 153 3.19 -10.49 11.69
N LYS A 154 3.42 -9.81 12.82
CA LYS A 154 3.66 -10.41 14.14
C LYS A 154 2.77 -9.75 15.18
N GLY A 155 2.28 -10.55 16.12
CA GLY A 155 1.45 -10.09 17.22
C GLY A 155 1.21 -11.16 18.25
N TYR A 156 0.41 -10.83 19.27
CA TYR A 156 -0.02 -11.78 20.28
C TYR A 156 -1.52 -11.99 20.14
N GLU A 157 -1.93 -13.27 20.06
CA GLU A 157 -3.31 -13.70 20.08
C GLU A 157 -3.50 -14.67 21.23
N ASN A 158 -4.44 -14.39 22.11
CA ASN A 158 -4.68 -15.18 23.32
C ASN A 158 -3.40 -15.43 24.16
N GLY A 159 -2.49 -14.45 24.18
CA GLY A 159 -1.23 -14.54 24.92
C GLY A 159 -0.11 -15.33 24.22
N GLN A 160 -0.36 -15.88 23.04
CA GLN A 160 0.66 -16.58 22.24
C GLN A 160 1.19 -15.69 21.11
N LEU A 161 2.48 -15.78 20.84
CA LEU A 161 3.08 -15.11 19.70
C LEU A 161 2.59 -15.79 18.42
N VAL A 162 2.06 -14.99 17.51
CA VAL A 162 1.59 -15.43 16.19
C VAL A 162 2.34 -14.68 15.11
N SER A 163 2.77 -15.40 14.09
CA SER A 163 3.34 -14.83 12.88
C SER A 163 2.56 -15.30 11.65
N ILE A 164 2.15 -14.34 10.80
CA ILE A 164 1.42 -14.63 9.57
C ILE A 164 2.01 -13.81 8.44
N GLY A 165 2.41 -14.46 7.38
CA GLY A 165 2.72 -13.82 6.11
C GLY A 165 1.67 -14.18 5.08
N CYS A 166 1.34 -13.23 4.21
CA CYS A 166 0.44 -13.48 3.11
C CYS A 166 0.79 -12.67 1.87
N SER A 167 0.35 -13.18 0.74
CA SER A 167 0.50 -12.55 -0.55
C SER A 167 -0.85 -12.50 -1.26
N TYR A 168 -1.07 -11.48 -2.06
CA TYR A 168 -2.26 -11.31 -2.88
C TYR A 168 -2.58 -12.53 -3.78
N LYS A 169 -1.58 -13.39 -4.07
CA LYS A 169 -1.72 -14.63 -4.85
C LYS A 169 -2.33 -15.79 -4.07
N GLY A 170 -2.74 -15.59 -2.81
CA GLY A 170 -3.34 -16.63 -1.99
C GLY A 170 -2.33 -17.54 -1.29
N LYS A 171 -1.06 -17.13 -1.18
CA LYS A 171 -0.07 -17.83 -0.37
C LYS A 171 -0.09 -17.25 1.04
N ILE A 172 -0.14 -18.14 2.04
CA ILE A 172 -0.05 -17.79 3.46
C ILE A 172 1.06 -18.62 4.08
N TRP A 173 1.81 -18.06 5.00
CA TRP A 173 2.89 -18.76 5.70
C TRP A 173 3.01 -18.30 7.16
N ALA A 174 3.55 -19.16 8.00
CA ALA A 174 3.93 -18.85 9.37
C ALA A 174 5.42 -19.18 9.57
N MET A 175 6.01 -18.64 10.63
CA MET A 175 7.41 -18.92 11.00
C MET A 175 7.53 -19.91 12.16
N ASP A 176 6.41 -20.25 12.80
CA ASP A 176 6.40 -20.83 14.15
C ASP A 176 5.52 -22.09 14.25
N SER A 177 5.53 -23.03 13.28
CA SER A 177 4.80 -24.29 13.44
C SER A 177 5.77 -25.48 13.53
N ASP A 178 5.66 -26.26 14.60
CA ASP A 178 6.55 -27.38 14.90
C ASP A 178 5.94 -28.75 14.61
N SER A 179 4.60 -28.85 14.65
CA SER A 179 3.90 -30.12 14.49
C SER A 179 2.70 -30.01 13.54
N LEU A 180 2.23 -31.16 13.08
CA LEU A 180 1.04 -31.22 12.24
C LEU A 180 -0.19 -30.67 12.97
N ASP A 181 -0.38 -31.02 14.24
CA ASP A 181 -1.54 -30.55 15.02
C ASP A 181 -1.52 -29.03 15.18
N GLN A 182 -0.36 -28.44 15.41
CA GLN A 182 -0.20 -26.99 15.47
C GLN A 182 -0.47 -26.33 14.12
N TRP A 183 0.00 -26.95 13.02
CA TRP A 183 -0.28 -26.45 11.67
C TRP A 183 -1.77 -26.51 11.34
N VAL A 184 -2.47 -27.61 11.69
CA VAL A 184 -3.94 -27.73 11.52
C VAL A 184 -4.68 -26.69 12.34
N ALA A 185 -4.29 -26.48 13.61
CA ALA A 185 -4.89 -25.46 14.47
C ALA A 185 -4.68 -24.05 13.90
N TRP A 186 -3.47 -23.77 13.40
CA TRP A 186 -3.15 -22.52 12.72
C TRP A 186 -3.99 -22.31 11.45
N CYS A 187 -4.16 -23.34 10.61
CA CYS A 187 -5.00 -23.28 9.41
C CYS A 187 -6.46 -22.94 9.76
N LYS A 188 -7.03 -23.56 10.80
CA LYS A 188 -8.38 -23.25 11.28
C LYS A 188 -8.52 -21.80 11.73
N GLY A 189 -7.57 -21.30 12.52
CA GLY A 189 -7.56 -19.90 12.98
C GLY A 189 -7.46 -18.91 11.83
N VAL A 190 -6.59 -19.18 10.87
CA VAL A 190 -6.43 -18.35 9.65
C VAL A 190 -7.70 -18.42 8.80
N GLY A 191 -8.26 -19.59 8.59
CA GLY A 191 -9.48 -19.78 7.80
C GLY A 191 -10.66 -19.01 8.35
N THR A 192 -10.86 -19.04 9.67
CA THR A 192 -11.90 -18.28 10.35
C THR A 192 -11.76 -16.78 10.08
N LYS A 193 -10.55 -16.22 10.18
CA LYS A 193 -10.31 -14.80 9.91
C LYS A 193 -10.55 -14.43 8.44
N ILE A 194 -10.11 -15.27 7.50
CA ILE A 194 -10.30 -15.00 6.07
C ILE A 194 -11.77 -14.92 5.68
N LEU A 195 -12.61 -15.77 6.30
CA LEU A 195 -14.05 -15.81 6.04
C LEU A 195 -14.86 -14.83 6.88
N ASP A 196 -14.26 -14.15 7.84
CA ASP A 196 -14.92 -13.17 8.69
C ASP A 196 -15.19 -11.87 7.91
N ASP A 197 -16.43 -11.70 7.47
CA ASP A 197 -16.87 -10.51 6.72
C ASP A 197 -16.96 -9.25 7.57
N THR A 198 -16.85 -9.35 8.89
CA THR A 198 -16.79 -8.17 9.78
C THR A 198 -15.41 -7.51 9.75
N ILE A 199 -14.37 -8.23 9.32
CA ILE A 199 -13.02 -7.68 9.15
C ILE A 199 -12.95 -6.88 7.86
N ASN A 200 -12.87 -5.56 7.98
CA ASN A 200 -12.65 -4.68 6.84
C ASN A 200 -11.18 -4.77 6.40
N THR A 201 -10.94 -5.22 5.18
CA THR A 201 -9.59 -5.37 4.63
C THR A 201 -8.82 -4.06 4.56
N ASN A 202 -9.49 -2.92 4.37
CA ASN A 202 -8.85 -1.60 4.33
C ASN A 202 -8.32 -1.17 5.71
N ASP A 203 -8.98 -1.56 6.80
CA ASP A 203 -8.52 -1.27 8.15
C ASP A 203 -7.28 -2.11 8.49
N VAL A 204 -7.18 -3.31 7.91
CA VAL A 204 -6.01 -4.17 8.04
C VAL A 204 -4.87 -3.68 7.16
N MET A 205 -5.17 -3.27 5.92
CA MET A 205 -4.18 -2.86 4.94
C MET A 205 -4.76 -1.93 3.86
N LYS A 206 -4.40 -0.65 3.90
CA LYS A 206 -4.82 0.36 2.89
C LYS A 206 -4.42 0.01 1.45
N THR A 207 -3.32 -0.74 1.29
CA THR A 207 -2.83 -1.15 -0.03
C THR A 207 -3.44 -2.47 -0.50
N ALA A 208 -4.43 -3.03 0.20
CA ALA A 208 -5.15 -4.19 -0.28
C ALA A 208 -5.88 -3.83 -1.59
N MET A 209 -5.68 -4.66 -2.61
CA MET A 209 -6.29 -4.45 -3.92
C MET A 209 -7.51 -5.33 -4.06
N GLN A 210 -8.56 -4.76 -4.62
CA GLN A 210 -9.72 -5.53 -5.06
C GLN A 210 -9.32 -6.48 -6.18
N THR A 211 -10.01 -7.62 -6.28
CA THR A 211 -9.70 -8.67 -7.23
C THR A 211 -10.92 -8.98 -8.08
N GLU A 212 -10.72 -9.02 -9.39
CA GLU A 212 -11.72 -9.39 -10.37
C GLU A 212 -11.20 -10.55 -11.22
N GLU A 213 -12.00 -11.60 -11.40
CA GLU A 213 -11.70 -12.67 -12.34
C GLU A 213 -12.04 -12.20 -13.74
N LEU A 214 -11.10 -12.32 -14.67
CA LEU A 214 -11.26 -11.84 -16.03
C LEU A 214 -11.94 -12.89 -16.92
N GLU A 215 -13.01 -12.48 -17.58
CA GLU A 215 -13.59 -13.16 -18.73
C GLU A 215 -13.07 -12.58 -20.05
N GLU A 216 -12.70 -11.30 -20.04
CA GLU A 216 -12.12 -10.55 -21.15
C GLU A 216 -11.10 -9.54 -20.62
N PHE A 217 -10.12 -9.15 -21.44
CA PHE A 217 -9.20 -8.08 -21.08
C PHE A 217 -9.95 -6.74 -21.01
N PRO A 218 -9.69 -5.91 -19.97
CA PRO A 218 -10.32 -4.60 -19.88
C PRO A 218 -9.86 -3.71 -21.04
N ASN A 219 -10.77 -2.86 -21.54
CA ASN A 219 -10.45 -1.86 -22.55
C ASN A 219 -9.65 -0.70 -21.95
N VAL A 220 -8.48 -1.01 -21.40
CA VAL A 220 -7.56 -0.08 -20.76
C VAL A 220 -6.15 -0.30 -21.32
N GLN A 221 -5.46 0.80 -21.63
CA GLN A 221 -4.11 0.72 -22.20
C GLN A 221 -3.14 0.00 -21.25
N VAL A 222 -2.45 -1.01 -21.76
CA VAL A 222 -1.31 -1.64 -21.09
C VAL A 222 -0.10 -0.70 -21.22
N LEU A 223 0.51 -0.35 -20.09
CA LEU A 223 1.69 0.53 -20.03
C LEU A 223 2.99 -0.26 -20.07
N ALA A 224 3.01 -1.39 -19.38
CA ALA A 224 4.19 -2.25 -19.28
C ALA A 224 3.78 -3.71 -19.07
N VAL A 225 4.63 -4.61 -19.49
CA VAL A 225 4.60 -6.04 -19.16
C VAL A 225 5.93 -6.39 -18.52
N GLU A 226 5.88 -7.12 -17.41
CA GLU A 226 7.08 -7.44 -16.62
C GLU A 226 7.13 -8.92 -16.28
N TRP A 227 8.34 -9.42 -16.15
CA TRP A 227 8.57 -10.77 -15.67
C TRP A 227 7.90 -11.03 -14.32
N PRO A 228 7.52 -12.27 -14.02
CA PRO A 228 7.00 -12.61 -12.68
C PRO A 228 7.96 -12.18 -11.61
N ILE A 229 7.45 -11.53 -10.56
CA ILE A 229 8.30 -10.97 -9.48
C ILE A 229 9.11 -12.05 -8.76
N GLU A 230 8.63 -13.27 -8.77
CA GLU A 230 9.31 -14.43 -8.20
C GLU A 230 10.65 -14.73 -8.93
N ILE A 231 10.69 -14.44 -10.21
CA ILE A 231 11.91 -14.54 -11.03
C ILE A 231 12.86 -13.39 -10.74
N LEU A 232 12.36 -12.18 -10.69
CA LEU A 232 13.18 -10.98 -10.44
C LEU A 232 13.89 -11.01 -9.07
N ARG A 233 13.43 -11.85 -8.14
CA ARG A 233 14.07 -12.08 -6.84
C ARG A 233 15.14 -13.18 -6.86
N LYS A 234 15.21 -13.96 -7.92
CA LYS A 234 16.25 -14.96 -8.13
C LYS A 234 17.47 -14.31 -8.76
N ASN A 235 18.58 -15.05 -8.78
CA ASN A 235 19.75 -14.58 -9.52
C ASN A 235 19.48 -14.67 -11.02
N GLU A 236 19.06 -13.57 -11.65
CA GLU A 236 18.66 -13.48 -13.06
C GLU A 236 19.73 -14.00 -14.01
N SER A 237 21.02 -13.86 -13.66
CA SER A 237 22.13 -14.36 -14.47
C SER A 237 22.19 -15.89 -14.61
N LYS A 238 21.51 -16.62 -13.73
CA LYS A 238 21.41 -18.09 -13.77
C LYS A 238 20.18 -18.59 -14.50
N ILE A 239 19.34 -17.70 -15.00
CA ILE A 239 18.16 -18.03 -15.77
C ILE A 239 18.47 -17.72 -17.23
N ILE A 240 18.25 -18.69 -18.11
CA ILE A 240 18.56 -18.61 -19.53
C ILE A 240 17.29 -18.78 -20.33
N VAL A 241 17.05 -17.85 -21.25
CA VAL A 241 16.04 -18.00 -22.29
C VAL A 241 16.73 -18.45 -23.57
N LYS A 242 16.17 -19.41 -24.26
CA LYS A 242 16.80 -20.00 -25.46
C LYS A 242 15.78 -20.45 -26.49
N THR A 243 16.28 -20.59 -27.72
CA THR A 243 15.64 -21.30 -28.81
C THR A 243 16.63 -22.34 -29.38
N THR A 244 16.28 -22.98 -30.45
CA THR A 244 17.24 -23.85 -31.20
C THR A 244 18.39 -23.06 -31.80
N LYS A 245 18.29 -21.73 -31.97
CA LYS A 245 19.26 -20.89 -32.69
C LYS A 245 20.12 -20.01 -31.78
N TRP A 246 19.63 -19.65 -30.63
CA TRP A 246 20.30 -18.74 -29.70
C TRP A 246 19.94 -19.03 -28.24
N GLN A 247 20.75 -18.54 -27.34
CA GLN A 247 20.49 -18.49 -25.91
C GLN A 247 20.94 -17.15 -25.32
N GLU A 248 20.22 -16.67 -24.32
CA GLU A 248 20.48 -15.38 -23.67
C GLU A 248 20.18 -15.45 -22.19
N SER A 249 20.93 -14.71 -21.37
CA SER A 249 20.60 -14.54 -19.94
C SER A 249 19.32 -13.73 -19.78
N LEU A 250 18.49 -14.07 -18.79
CA LEU A 250 17.24 -13.37 -18.53
C LEU A 250 17.45 -11.87 -18.28
N ILE A 251 18.59 -11.47 -17.70
CA ILE A 251 18.92 -10.06 -17.44
C ILE A 251 18.97 -9.20 -18.72
N ASN A 252 19.19 -9.84 -19.87
CA ASN A 252 19.24 -9.18 -21.18
C ASN A 252 17.94 -9.39 -21.98
N CYS A 253 16.90 -9.91 -21.32
CA CYS A 253 15.62 -10.24 -21.95
C CYS A 253 14.51 -9.34 -21.39
N ASP A 254 13.98 -8.46 -22.21
CA ASP A 254 12.87 -7.57 -21.81
C ASP A 254 11.54 -8.07 -22.36
N LEU A 255 10.50 -8.01 -21.55
CA LEU A 255 9.14 -8.12 -22.05
C LEU A 255 8.65 -6.74 -22.46
N ILE A 256 8.21 -6.60 -23.70
CA ILE A 256 7.71 -5.33 -24.23
C ILE A 256 6.33 -5.52 -24.84
N PHE A 257 5.49 -4.51 -24.69
CA PHE A 257 4.19 -4.48 -25.35
C PHE A 257 4.37 -4.01 -26.80
N SER A 258 3.77 -4.73 -27.76
CA SER A 258 3.77 -4.26 -29.15
C SER A 258 2.73 -3.14 -29.30
N ASP A 259 3.07 -2.08 -30.05
CA ASP A 259 2.18 -0.92 -30.26
C ASP A 259 0.92 -1.25 -31.09
N GLU A 260 0.81 -2.43 -31.62
CA GLU A 260 -0.40 -2.93 -32.26
C GLU A 260 -1.44 -3.24 -31.18
N GLN A 261 -2.29 -2.26 -30.88
CA GLN A 261 -3.45 -2.44 -30.01
C GLN A 261 -4.35 -3.52 -30.62
N ASN A 262 -4.38 -4.67 -29.98
CA ASN A 262 -5.27 -5.74 -30.38
C ASN A 262 -6.72 -5.38 -30.03
N LEU A 263 -7.58 -5.39 -31.04
CA LEU A 263 -9.03 -5.25 -30.88
C LEU A 263 -9.68 -6.53 -30.32
N ASP A 264 -8.91 -7.60 -30.10
CA ASP A 264 -9.42 -8.83 -29.51
C ASP A 264 -9.35 -8.76 -27.98
N LEU A 265 -10.51 -8.60 -27.35
CA LEU A 265 -10.64 -8.53 -25.89
C LEU A 265 -10.31 -9.86 -25.18
N LYS A 266 -10.14 -10.95 -25.92
CA LYS A 266 -9.77 -12.27 -25.37
C LYS A 266 -8.31 -12.64 -25.56
N GLU A 267 -7.60 -11.93 -26.42
CA GLU A 267 -6.19 -12.18 -26.68
C GLU A 267 -5.35 -10.91 -26.56
N LEU A 268 -4.26 -10.99 -25.83
CA LEU A 268 -3.30 -9.91 -25.66
C LEU A 268 -1.94 -10.37 -26.16
N LYS A 269 -1.26 -9.53 -26.98
CA LYS A 269 0.04 -9.83 -27.57
C LYS A 269 1.12 -8.94 -27.01
N PHE A 270 2.26 -9.54 -26.72
CA PHE A 270 3.49 -8.85 -26.31
C PHE A 270 4.70 -9.58 -26.90
N CYS A 271 5.88 -9.00 -26.76
CA CYS A 271 7.10 -9.56 -27.32
C CYS A 271 8.16 -9.75 -26.25
N LEU A 272 8.95 -10.79 -26.41
CA LEU A 272 10.25 -10.91 -25.76
C LEU A 272 11.29 -10.23 -26.66
N ARG A 273 11.97 -9.23 -26.13
CA ARG A 273 13.08 -8.53 -26.79
C ARG A 273 14.41 -9.05 -26.28
N THR A 274 15.28 -9.44 -27.21
CA THR A 274 16.66 -9.83 -26.95
C THR A 274 17.58 -9.16 -27.96
N GLN A 275 18.89 -9.33 -27.84
CA GLN A 275 19.84 -8.89 -28.87
C GLN A 275 19.66 -9.58 -30.23
N TYR A 276 18.97 -10.72 -30.25
CA TYR A 276 18.70 -11.50 -31.49
C TYR A 276 17.39 -11.10 -32.19
N GLY A 277 16.59 -10.21 -31.60
CA GLY A 277 15.35 -9.72 -32.16
C GLY A 277 14.15 -9.82 -31.21
N LEU A 278 12.96 -9.85 -31.81
CA LEU A 278 11.68 -9.91 -31.13
C LEU A 278 11.03 -11.27 -31.37
N SER A 279 10.60 -11.90 -30.27
CA SER A 279 9.78 -13.13 -30.32
C SER A 279 8.39 -12.82 -29.79
N LYS A 280 7.36 -13.12 -30.58
CA LYS A 280 5.97 -12.79 -30.21
C LYS A 280 5.38 -13.84 -29.30
N ILE A 281 4.67 -13.36 -28.29
CA ILE A 281 3.96 -14.17 -27.31
C ILE A 281 2.54 -13.64 -27.21
N SER A 282 1.56 -14.55 -27.19
CA SER A 282 0.17 -14.20 -26.92
C SER A 282 -0.33 -14.84 -25.64
N MET A 283 -1.21 -14.13 -24.95
CA MET A 283 -1.92 -14.52 -23.74
C MET A 283 -3.42 -14.51 -24.02
N ARG A 284 -4.09 -15.64 -23.83
CA ARG A 284 -5.55 -15.79 -24.00
C ARG A 284 -6.22 -16.10 -22.68
N ILE A 285 -7.36 -15.45 -22.43
CA ILE A 285 -8.24 -15.78 -21.30
C ILE A 285 -9.14 -16.96 -21.71
N LYS A 286 -9.13 -17.99 -20.87
CA LYS A 286 -10.13 -19.06 -20.83
C LYS A 286 -11.20 -18.74 -19.79
N SER A 287 -12.20 -19.58 -19.69
CA SER A 287 -13.20 -19.49 -18.63
C SER A 287 -12.57 -19.62 -17.23
N ARG A 288 -13.15 -18.94 -16.23
CA ARG A 288 -12.75 -19.02 -14.80
C ARG A 288 -11.33 -18.50 -14.49
N GLY A 289 -10.93 -17.38 -15.11
CA GLY A 289 -9.64 -16.77 -14.81
C GLY A 289 -8.43 -17.61 -15.21
N GLU A 290 -8.59 -18.63 -15.99
CA GLU A 290 -7.49 -19.39 -16.58
C GLU A 290 -6.97 -18.68 -17.83
N VAL A 291 -5.65 -18.66 -17.95
CA VAL A 291 -4.96 -18.10 -19.11
C VAL A 291 -4.09 -19.15 -19.75
N VAL A 292 -3.95 -19.07 -21.06
CA VAL A 292 -2.99 -19.86 -21.82
C VAL A 292 -2.08 -18.94 -22.59
N PHE A 293 -0.84 -19.38 -22.73
CA PHE A 293 0.17 -18.65 -23.49
C PHE A 293 0.55 -19.43 -24.74
N HIS A 294 0.89 -18.68 -25.76
CA HIS A 294 1.43 -19.23 -27.01
C HIS A 294 2.60 -18.37 -27.44
N SER A 295 3.67 -19.01 -27.95
CA SER A 295 4.82 -18.36 -28.54
C SER A 295 4.93 -18.75 -30.00
N GLU A 296 5.13 -17.79 -30.90
CA GLU A 296 5.38 -18.07 -32.32
C GLU A 296 6.70 -18.80 -32.53
N ASP A 297 7.70 -18.53 -31.69
CA ASP A 297 8.98 -19.22 -31.63
C ASP A 297 8.95 -20.32 -30.57
N SER A 298 9.76 -21.38 -30.79
CA SER A 298 9.95 -22.43 -29.77
C SER A 298 10.85 -21.89 -28.65
N LEU A 299 10.32 -20.97 -27.85
CA LEU A 299 11.02 -20.38 -26.72
C LEU A 299 11.01 -21.31 -25.51
N GLU A 300 12.17 -21.51 -24.92
CA GLU A 300 12.36 -22.28 -23.71
C GLU A 300 13.04 -21.40 -22.63
N ILE A 301 12.69 -21.62 -21.38
CA ILE A 301 13.35 -21.01 -20.23
C ILE A 301 14.00 -22.10 -19.37
N LYS A 302 15.30 -21.94 -19.10
CA LYS A 302 16.07 -22.82 -18.23
C LYS A 302 16.28 -22.14 -16.89
N ILE A 303 15.84 -22.80 -15.80
CA ILE A 303 15.99 -22.33 -14.42
C ILE A 303 16.73 -23.42 -13.64
N GLY A 304 17.98 -23.18 -13.33
CA GLY A 304 18.85 -24.25 -12.84
C GLY A 304 19.00 -25.33 -13.91
N GLU A 305 18.66 -26.58 -13.59
CA GLU A 305 18.67 -27.69 -14.56
C GLU A 305 17.31 -27.98 -15.21
N GLN A 306 16.26 -27.31 -14.75
CA GLN A 306 14.91 -27.51 -15.29
C GLN A 306 14.71 -26.67 -16.55
N LEU A 307 14.07 -27.26 -17.55
CA LEU A 307 13.76 -26.65 -18.82
C LEU A 307 12.25 -26.69 -19.05
N TYR A 308 11.68 -25.53 -19.31
CA TYR A 308 10.25 -25.35 -19.60
C TYR A 308 10.07 -24.69 -20.96
N SER A 309 8.97 -24.97 -21.63
CA SER A 309 8.54 -24.04 -22.68
C SER A 309 8.14 -22.73 -22.04
N ILE A 310 8.34 -21.61 -22.74
CA ILE A 310 7.97 -20.28 -22.19
C ILE A 310 6.47 -20.19 -21.92
N ALA A 311 5.65 -20.90 -22.69
CA ALA A 311 4.20 -20.96 -22.50
C ALA A 311 3.83 -21.66 -21.19
N GLU A 312 4.32 -22.90 -20.95
CA GLU A 312 4.11 -23.63 -19.70
C GLU A 312 4.61 -22.84 -18.49
N PHE A 313 5.78 -22.21 -18.64
CA PHE A 313 6.34 -21.39 -17.58
C PHE A 313 5.42 -20.20 -17.22
N PHE A 314 4.87 -19.49 -18.21
CA PHE A 314 3.96 -18.38 -17.98
C PHE A 314 2.56 -18.80 -17.53
N GLU A 315 2.10 -20.00 -17.80
CA GLU A 315 0.86 -20.55 -17.24
C GLU A 315 0.95 -20.73 -15.72
N GLU A 316 2.13 -21.15 -15.24
CA GLU A 316 2.39 -21.29 -13.81
C GLU A 316 2.82 -19.97 -13.13
N ASN A 317 3.61 -19.17 -13.84
CA ASN A 317 4.18 -17.92 -13.37
C ASN A 317 3.87 -16.79 -14.37
N PRO A 318 2.63 -16.29 -14.42
CA PRO A 318 2.23 -15.31 -15.42
C PRO A 318 3.00 -14.00 -15.29
N PRO A 319 3.32 -13.35 -16.42
CA PRO A 319 3.88 -12.01 -16.41
C PRO A 319 2.85 -11.02 -15.84
N THR A 320 3.33 -9.92 -15.31
CA THR A 320 2.47 -8.87 -14.76
C THR A 320 2.27 -7.78 -15.80
N LEU A 321 1.03 -7.47 -16.08
CA LEU A 321 0.64 -6.36 -16.95
C LEU A 321 0.25 -5.17 -16.08
N PHE A 322 0.82 -3.99 -16.33
CA PHE A 322 0.48 -2.74 -15.66
C PHE A 322 -0.36 -1.88 -16.58
N LEU A 323 -1.52 -1.46 -16.11
CA LEU A 323 -2.49 -0.71 -16.88
C LEU A 323 -2.49 0.78 -16.52
N ARG A 324 -3.05 1.60 -17.41
CA ARG A 324 -3.08 3.07 -17.26
C ARG A 324 -3.95 3.54 -16.10
N ASP A 325 -4.98 2.80 -15.78
CA ASP A 325 -5.91 3.09 -14.67
C ASP A 325 -5.39 2.69 -13.30
N THR A 326 -4.13 2.31 -13.20
CA THR A 326 -3.45 1.80 -11.99
C THR A 326 -3.68 0.34 -11.67
N SER A 327 -4.61 -0.32 -12.33
CA SER A 327 -4.81 -1.76 -12.15
C SER A 327 -3.65 -2.57 -12.74
N ILE A 328 -3.52 -3.80 -12.27
CA ILE A 328 -2.59 -4.80 -12.81
C ILE A 328 -3.35 -6.06 -13.18
N ILE A 329 -2.83 -6.77 -14.18
CA ILE A 329 -3.28 -8.13 -14.50
C ILE A 329 -2.16 -9.10 -14.19
N ASP A 330 -2.49 -10.16 -13.46
CA ASP A 330 -1.59 -11.27 -13.14
C ASP A 330 -2.35 -12.59 -13.39
N GLY A 331 -2.00 -13.28 -14.46
CA GLY A 331 -2.81 -14.39 -14.97
C GLY A 331 -4.20 -13.94 -15.42
N GLY A 332 -5.21 -14.72 -15.08
CA GLY A 332 -6.61 -14.40 -15.38
C GLY A 332 -7.29 -13.48 -14.39
N PHE A 333 -6.54 -12.75 -13.57
CA PHE A 333 -7.07 -11.88 -12.52
C PHE A 333 -6.59 -10.45 -12.70
N ARG A 334 -7.53 -9.50 -12.54
CA ARG A 334 -7.24 -8.09 -12.44
C ARG A 334 -7.27 -7.67 -10.99
N TYR A 335 -6.28 -6.88 -10.60
CA TYR A 335 -6.17 -6.28 -9.28
C TYR A 335 -6.19 -4.78 -9.45
N TYR A 336 -7.04 -4.08 -8.71
CA TYR A 336 -7.18 -2.63 -8.79
C TYR A 336 -7.29 -2.01 -7.40
N PRO A 337 -6.78 -0.78 -7.22
CA PRO A 337 -6.85 -0.11 -5.92
C PRO A 337 -8.31 0.18 -5.57
N ASN A 338 -8.56 0.28 -4.29
CA ASN A 338 -9.88 0.65 -3.80
C ASN A 338 -10.17 2.11 -4.17
N ASP A 339 -11.30 2.39 -4.84
CA ASP A 339 -11.70 3.72 -5.33
C ASP A 339 -11.87 4.78 -4.23
N ASN A 340 -11.89 4.37 -2.96
CA ASN A 340 -12.02 5.27 -1.82
C ASN A 340 -10.81 6.19 -1.59
N TYR A 341 -9.70 5.98 -2.29
CA TYR A 341 -8.49 6.81 -2.20
C TYR A 341 -8.36 7.78 -3.39
N ALA A 342 -9.45 8.44 -3.77
CA ALA A 342 -9.34 9.57 -4.67
C ALA A 342 -8.43 10.65 -4.06
N TYR A 343 -7.70 11.41 -4.89
CA TYR A 343 -6.84 12.53 -4.49
C TYR A 343 -7.63 13.71 -3.89
N LYS A 344 -8.81 13.47 -3.38
CA LYS A 344 -9.69 14.45 -2.76
C LYS A 344 -9.59 14.32 -1.26
N TYR A 345 -9.53 15.44 -0.57
CA TYR A 345 -9.65 15.46 0.88
C TYR A 345 -11.02 14.94 1.29
N ASP A 346 -11.06 14.04 2.28
CA ASP A 346 -12.35 13.57 2.79
C ASP A 346 -13.03 14.68 3.57
N ILE A 347 -14.20 15.08 3.11
CA ILE A 347 -15.02 16.12 3.75
C ILE A 347 -15.38 15.78 5.19
N ASN A 348 -15.44 14.51 5.56
CA ASN A 348 -15.73 14.08 6.93
C ASN A 348 -14.58 14.37 7.91
N ASN A 349 -13.36 14.58 7.39
CA ASN A 349 -12.18 14.94 8.17
C ASN A 349 -12.04 16.46 8.36
N THR A 350 -13.01 17.27 7.89
CA THR A 350 -13.02 18.71 8.13
C THR A 350 -13.54 19.04 9.52
N GLU A 351 -12.97 20.07 10.13
CA GLU A 351 -13.46 20.67 11.37
C GLU A 351 -14.41 21.83 11.03
N ASP A 352 -15.66 21.71 11.42
CA ASP A 352 -16.69 22.70 11.12
C ASP A 352 -16.81 23.69 12.27
N TRP A 353 -16.37 24.94 12.04
CA TRP A 353 -16.48 25.99 13.04
C TRP A 353 -17.62 26.96 12.72
N ASP A 354 -18.29 27.46 13.78
CA ASP A 354 -19.23 28.58 13.67
C ASP A 354 -18.45 29.89 13.60
N TRP A 355 -18.72 30.67 12.55
CA TRP A 355 -18.12 31.98 12.29
C TRP A 355 -19.12 33.13 12.47
N GLN A 356 -20.21 32.92 13.22
CA GLN A 356 -21.18 33.95 13.49
C GLN A 356 -20.53 35.11 14.27
N GLY A 357 -20.74 36.33 13.80
CA GLY A 357 -20.15 37.55 14.39
C GLY A 357 -18.72 37.85 13.93
N VAL A 358 -18.13 37.03 13.06
CA VAL A 358 -16.81 37.26 12.45
C VAL A 358 -16.97 37.83 11.06
N ASP A 359 -16.25 38.91 10.73
CA ASP A 359 -16.11 39.38 9.36
C ASP A 359 -15.06 38.50 8.64
N ILE A 360 -15.53 37.48 7.94
CA ILE A 360 -14.66 36.54 7.23
C ILE A 360 -13.87 37.17 6.07
N SER A 361 -14.07 38.48 5.77
CA SER A 361 -13.21 39.22 4.85
C SER A 361 -12.00 39.86 5.54
N VAL A 362 -11.91 39.80 6.87
CA VAL A 362 -10.83 40.38 7.67
C VAL A 362 -10.00 39.24 8.27
N GLU A 363 -8.79 39.05 7.74
CA GLU A 363 -7.87 37.98 8.16
C GLU A 363 -7.17 38.31 9.46
N SER A 364 -6.36 39.37 9.44
CA SER A 364 -5.47 39.75 10.54
C SER A 364 -6.21 40.43 11.70
N GLN A 365 -5.83 40.05 12.91
CA GLN A 365 -6.29 40.80 14.11
C GLN A 365 -5.58 42.13 14.31
N THR A 366 -4.47 42.37 13.62
CA THR A 366 -3.63 43.57 13.75
C THR A 366 -3.15 43.85 15.16
N GLU A 367 -2.39 44.94 15.37
CA GLU A 367 -1.97 45.37 16.73
C GLU A 367 -3.15 45.81 17.61
N SER A 368 -4.25 46.20 17.00
CA SER A 368 -5.47 46.64 17.70
C SER A 368 -6.37 45.51 18.17
N LYS A 369 -5.98 44.26 17.93
CA LYS A 369 -6.73 43.05 18.28
C LYS A 369 -8.19 43.11 17.82
N LEU A 370 -8.38 43.23 16.51
CA LEU A 370 -9.70 43.29 15.86
C LEU A 370 -10.53 42.05 16.16
N LYS A 371 -11.50 42.18 17.06
CA LYS A 371 -12.31 41.08 17.61
C LYS A 371 -13.14 40.34 16.57
N HIS A 372 -13.43 40.98 15.45
CA HIS A 372 -14.20 40.40 14.35
C HIS A 372 -13.33 39.75 13.26
N SER A 373 -12.01 39.69 13.44
CA SER A 373 -11.11 39.04 12.49
C SER A 373 -11.06 37.51 12.64
N ILE A 374 -10.64 36.83 11.57
CA ILE A 374 -10.47 35.37 11.54
C ILE A 374 -9.41 34.93 12.54
N GLN A 375 -8.23 35.57 12.56
CA GLN A 375 -7.14 35.25 13.48
C GLN A 375 -7.56 35.41 14.95
N TYR A 376 -8.23 36.54 15.32
CA TYR A 376 -8.70 36.74 16.69
C TYR A 376 -9.71 35.66 17.11
N SER A 377 -10.65 35.32 16.23
CA SER A 377 -11.63 34.26 16.47
C SER A 377 -10.96 32.88 16.63
N THR A 378 -9.97 32.58 15.79
CA THR A 378 -9.19 31.33 15.87
C THR A 378 -8.44 31.23 17.19
N ILE A 379 -7.70 32.27 17.57
CA ILE A 379 -6.97 32.32 18.84
C ILE A 379 -7.92 32.07 20.03
N ASN A 380 -9.07 32.74 20.06
CA ASN A 380 -10.03 32.55 21.17
C ASN A 380 -10.62 31.13 21.21
N LYS A 381 -10.86 30.50 20.06
CA LYS A 381 -11.40 29.14 20.03
C LYS A 381 -10.40 28.11 20.55
N VAL A 382 -9.10 28.31 20.30
CA VAL A 382 -8.05 27.38 20.74
C VAL A 382 -7.39 27.79 22.07
N MET A 383 -7.77 28.92 22.64
CA MET A 383 -7.14 29.51 23.82
C MET A 383 -6.98 28.54 25.01
N ASN A 384 -7.95 27.67 25.22
CA ASN A 384 -7.96 26.74 26.36
C ASN A 384 -7.15 25.45 26.10
N ASP A 385 -6.82 25.17 24.86
CA ASP A 385 -6.18 23.91 24.47
C ASP A 385 -4.65 23.98 24.52
N TYR A 386 -4.07 25.19 24.53
CA TYR A 386 -2.63 25.42 24.48
C TYR A 386 -2.16 26.28 25.67
N ASP A 387 -0.90 26.13 26.04
CA ASP A 387 -0.25 26.86 27.12
C ASP A 387 0.33 28.18 26.65
N PHE A 388 0.76 28.24 25.38
CA PHE A 388 1.37 29.41 24.76
C PHE A 388 0.78 29.64 23.38
N ILE A 389 0.42 30.89 23.05
CA ILE A 389 -0.12 31.29 21.72
C ILE A 389 0.58 32.57 21.28
N PHE A 390 1.08 32.54 20.06
CA PHE A 390 1.81 33.62 19.41
C PHE A 390 1.15 34.00 18.09
N ASP A 391 0.82 35.29 17.93
CA ASP A 391 0.38 35.91 16.67
C ASP A 391 1.63 36.23 15.84
N ASP A 392 1.95 35.38 14.87
CA ASP A 392 3.15 35.52 14.04
C ASP A 392 2.87 36.14 12.67
N ASP A 393 1.66 36.68 12.47
CA ASP A 393 1.24 37.30 11.21
C ASP A 393 2.22 38.37 10.70
N GLY A 394 2.50 38.37 9.42
CA GLY A 394 3.34 39.32 8.70
C GLY A 394 4.61 38.76 8.10
N ALA A 395 5.38 39.62 7.43
CA ALA A 395 6.55 39.22 6.64
C ALA A 395 7.53 38.34 7.44
N GLY A 396 7.85 37.18 6.89
CA GLY A 396 8.77 36.21 7.49
C GLY A 396 8.15 35.32 8.57
N GLU A 397 6.83 35.24 8.62
CA GLU A 397 6.05 34.38 9.52
C GLU A 397 6.36 32.89 9.36
N ILE A 398 6.19 32.17 10.45
CA ILE A 398 6.18 30.70 10.52
C ILE A 398 4.79 30.20 10.08
N ALA A 399 3.77 30.77 10.69
CA ALA A 399 2.35 30.63 10.42
C ALA A 399 1.65 31.88 10.93
N ASP A 400 0.39 32.12 10.62
CA ASP A 400 -0.35 33.25 11.16
C ASP A 400 -0.48 33.16 12.68
N ILE A 401 -0.71 31.94 13.20
CA ILE A 401 -0.79 31.67 14.63
C ILE A 401 0.06 30.44 14.94
N VAL A 402 0.92 30.54 15.93
CA VAL A 402 1.70 29.42 16.49
C VAL A 402 1.20 29.14 17.90
N ALA A 403 0.66 27.95 18.10
CA ALA A 403 0.13 27.51 19.39
C ALA A 403 0.95 26.34 19.94
N ILE A 404 1.39 26.42 21.18
CA ILE A 404 2.27 25.43 21.81
C ILE A 404 1.62 24.89 23.07
N LYS A 405 1.61 23.56 23.18
CA LYS A 405 1.18 22.82 24.36
C LYS A 405 2.35 21.99 24.88
N ASN A 406 2.65 22.19 26.17
CA ASN A 406 3.61 21.36 26.87
C ASN A 406 2.84 20.25 27.61
N ILE A 407 2.91 19.03 27.11
CA ILE A 407 2.21 17.89 27.72
C ILE A 407 2.91 17.50 29.04
N ASP A 408 4.23 17.38 28.95
CA ASP A 408 5.16 17.19 30.07
C ASP A 408 6.55 17.65 29.60
N ASP A 409 7.54 17.64 30.47
CA ASP A 409 8.89 18.11 30.14
C ASP A 409 9.56 17.33 29.00
N ASN A 410 8.95 16.23 28.54
CA ASN A 410 9.47 15.38 27.50
C ASN A 410 8.68 15.46 26.19
N LYS A 411 7.52 16.11 26.15
CA LYS A 411 6.65 16.14 24.98
C LYS A 411 6.05 17.51 24.70
N LEU A 412 6.36 18.07 23.53
CA LEU A 412 5.79 19.32 23.01
C LEU A 412 4.89 19.07 21.80
N ILE A 413 3.73 19.73 21.79
CA ILE A 413 2.88 19.82 20.59
C ILE A 413 2.94 21.28 20.12
N ILE A 414 3.25 21.48 18.83
CA ILE A 414 3.24 22.81 18.20
C ILE A 414 2.32 22.76 17.00
N ASP A 415 1.23 23.53 17.05
CA ASP A 415 0.28 23.65 15.96
C ASP A 415 0.45 24.98 15.23
N LEU A 416 0.55 24.91 13.91
CA LEU A 416 0.70 26.02 12.99
C LEU A 416 -0.63 26.26 12.28
N PHE A 417 -1.30 27.38 12.56
CA PHE A 417 -2.55 27.73 11.92
C PHE A 417 -2.30 28.79 10.85
N HIS A 418 -2.72 28.46 9.62
CA HIS A 418 -2.73 29.36 8.47
C HIS A 418 -4.15 29.83 8.25
N CYS A 419 -4.38 31.12 8.43
CA CYS A 419 -5.68 31.75 8.28
C CYS A 419 -5.78 32.47 6.94
N LYS A 420 -6.94 32.40 6.28
CA LYS A 420 -7.15 33.19 5.07
C LYS A 420 -8.55 33.77 5.00
N TYR A 421 -8.64 35.03 4.55
CA TYR A 421 -9.90 35.71 4.39
C TYR A 421 -10.72 35.17 3.20
N CYS A 422 -12.03 35.44 3.22
CA CYS A 422 -12.92 35.23 2.10
C CYS A 422 -12.90 36.42 1.17
N SER A 423 -12.56 36.24 -0.09
CA SER A 423 -12.60 37.29 -1.08
C SER A 423 -14.04 37.82 -1.29
N LYS A 424 -14.20 39.14 -1.36
CA LYS A 424 -15.51 39.77 -1.62
C LYS A 424 -15.91 39.60 -3.08
N LYS A 425 -17.15 39.21 -3.32
CA LYS A 425 -17.80 39.30 -4.63
C LYS A 425 -18.99 40.25 -4.47
N ASP A 426 -19.07 41.25 -5.35
CA ASP A 426 -20.10 42.29 -5.29
C ASP A 426 -20.17 43.00 -3.91
N GLY A 427 -18.99 43.20 -3.30
CA GLY A 427 -18.87 43.87 -1.99
C GLY A 427 -19.16 42.97 -0.78
N VAL A 428 -19.57 41.71 -0.96
CA VAL A 428 -19.97 40.79 0.12
C VAL A 428 -19.07 39.58 0.13
N ALA A 429 -18.54 39.24 1.33
CA ALA A 429 -17.85 38.00 1.57
C ALA A 429 -18.87 36.90 1.94
N LYS A 430 -18.95 35.86 1.13
CA LYS A 430 -19.84 34.70 1.37
C LYS A 430 -19.10 33.41 1.14
N PRO A 431 -19.24 32.41 2.03
CA PRO A 431 -18.71 31.07 1.81
C PRO A 431 -19.26 30.45 0.53
N GLY A 432 -18.40 29.74 -0.22
CA GLY A 432 -18.80 29.17 -1.50
C GLY A 432 -17.76 28.20 -2.07
N ALA A 433 -17.89 27.94 -3.36
CA ALA A 433 -17.09 26.97 -4.11
C ALA A 433 -15.91 27.60 -4.88
N ARG A 434 -15.44 28.79 -4.47
CA ARG A 434 -14.32 29.45 -5.17
C ARG A 434 -13.00 28.82 -4.81
N ILE A 435 -12.28 28.37 -5.81
CA ILE A 435 -10.99 27.72 -5.63
C ILE A 435 -9.88 28.71 -5.25
N ASP A 436 -9.97 29.96 -5.67
CA ASP A 436 -8.97 31.00 -5.39
C ASP A 436 -8.78 31.24 -3.88
N ASP A 437 -9.83 31.08 -3.10
CA ASP A 437 -9.79 31.22 -1.64
C ASP A 437 -8.97 30.10 -0.96
N VAL A 438 -8.64 29.03 -1.70
CA VAL A 438 -7.87 27.87 -1.22
C VAL A 438 -6.38 27.99 -1.54
N TYR A 439 -6.01 28.43 -2.75
CA TYR A 439 -4.63 28.38 -3.24
C TYR A 439 -3.59 29.04 -2.34
N GLN A 440 -3.91 30.15 -1.72
CA GLN A 440 -2.94 30.86 -0.87
C GLN A 440 -2.71 30.14 0.45
N VAL A 441 -3.78 29.68 1.11
CA VAL A 441 -3.69 29.04 2.42
C VAL A 441 -3.02 27.66 2.35
N VAL A 442 -3.26 26.90 1.27
CA VAL A 442 -2.59 25.60 1.08
C VAL A 442 -1.10 25.77 0.81
N GLY A 443 -0.67 26.79 0.02
CA GLY A 443 0.74 27.08 -0.20
C GLY A 443 1.47 27.53 1.07
N GLN A 444 0.80 28.24 1.98
CA GLN A 444 1.35 28.58 3.30
C GLN A 444 1.52 27.31 4.16
N ALA A 445 0.53 26.42 4.17
CA ALA A 445 0.60 25.15 4.90
C ALA A 445 1.73 24.25 4.40
N GLU A 446 1.90 24.11 3.08
CA GLU A 446 2.99 23.34 2.47
C GLU A 446 4.37 23.87 2.88
N LYS A 447 4.55 25.20 2.91
CA LYS A 447 5.81 25.85 3.34
C LYS A 447 6.18 25.52 4.78
N SER A 448 5.22 25.20 5.63
CA SER A 448 5.42 24.93 7.05
C SER A 448 6.06 23.58 7.33
N VAL A 449 6.06 22.66 6.39
CA VAL A 449 6.71 21.34 6.51
C VAL A 449 8.19 21.45 6.89
N LYS A 450 8.89 22.51 6.48
CA LYS A 450 10.29 22.74 6.84
C LYS A 450 10.56 22.78 8.36
N TRP A 451 9.56 23.13 9.15
CA TRP A 451 9.70 23.24 10.61
C TRP A 451 9.65 21.89 11.33
N PHE A 452 9.24 20.83 10.62
CA PHE A 452 9.25 19.49 11.17
C PHE A 452 10.65 19.04 11.61
N ALA A 453 11.67 19.40 10.85
CA ALA A 453 13.04 18.99 11.11
C ALA A 453 13.77 19.90 12.13
N ASP A 454 13.25 21.08 12.48
CA ASP A 454 14.00 22.08 13.24
C ASP A 454 13.12 22.84 14.25
N LYS A 455 12.64 22.09 15.24
CA LYS A 455 11.78 22.62 16.31
C LYS A 455 12.45 23.69 17.19
N GLU A 456 13.75 23.53 17.47
CA GLU A 456 14.50 24.50 18.26
C GLU A 456 14.58 25.84 17.51
N ARG A 457 14.89 25.81 16.24
CA ARG A 457 14.94 27.00 15.40
C ARG A 457 13.59 27.68 15.26
N LEU A 458 12.48 26.92 15.24
CA LEU A 458 11.13 27.46 15.24
C LEU A 458 10.92 28.35 16.47
N ILE A 459 11.19 27.84 17.68
CA ILE A 459 11.00 28.59 18.93
C ILE A 459 11.97 29.76 19.02
N LEU A 460 13.23 29.59 18.64
CA LEU A 460 14.22 30.68 18.60
C LEU A 460 13.76 31.79 17.63
N ARG A 461 13.15 31.43 16.51
CA ARG A 461 12.60 32.40 15.55
C ARG A 461 11.45 33.23 16.16
N LEU A 462 10.55 32.62 16.92
CA LEU A 462 9.51 33.35 17.64
C LEU A 462 10.11 34.34 18.67
N MET A 463 11.15 33.90 19.37
CA MET A 463 11.88 34.78 20.32
C MET A 463 12.52 35.98 19.64
N GLU A 464 13.17 35.77 18.49
CA GLU A 464 13.76 36.83 17.68
C GLU A 464 12.69 37.85 17.26
N ARG A 465 11.59 37.35 16.67
CA ARG A 465 10.49 38.20 16.20
C ARG A 465 9.84 39.03 17.31
N GLU A 466 9.68 38.45 18.48
CA GLU A 466 9.15 39.19 19.65
C GLU A 466 10.14 40.26 20.13
N ARG A 467 11.43 39.93 20.25
CA ARG A 467 12.47 40.90 20.64
C ARG A 467 12.56 42.07 19.65
N ASP A 468 12.58 41.77 18.35
CA ASP A 468 12.66 42.80 17.31
C ASP A 468 11.46 43.74 17.38
N ARG A 469 10.26 43.20 17.65
CA ARG A 469 9.05 43.97 17.76
C ARG A 469 9.06 44.87 19.00
N LEU A 470 9.39 44.33 20.13
CA LEU A 470 9.49 45.09 21.39
C LEU A 470 10.58 46.18 21.32
N SER A 471 11.70 45.91 20.63
CA SER A 471 12.77 46.90 20.41
C SER A 471 12.29 48.09 19.57
N GLN A 472 11.29 47.90 18.74
CA GLN A 472 10.64 48.93 17.92
C GLN A 472 9.52 49.68 18.68
N GLY A 473 9.30 49.37 19.97
CA GLY A 473 8.24 49.97 20.79
C GLY A 473 6.83 49.51 20.40
N LYS A 474 6.69 48.39 19.69
CA LYS A 474 5.38 47.82 19.29
C LYS A 474 4.84 46.91 20.39
N ALA A 475 3.53 46.65 20.35
CA ALA A 475 2.87 45.73 21.26
C ALA A 475 3.36 44.28 21.08
N SER A 476 3.36 43.49 22.16
CA SER A 476 3.71 42.05 22.13
C SER A 476 2.81 41.26 21.16
N ARG A 477 3.39 40.22 20.56
CA ARG A 477 2.68 39.22 19.74
C ARG A 477 2.16 38.05 20.55
N ILE A 478 2.45 37.98 21.82
CA ILE A 478 2.02 36.89 22.68
C ILE A 478 0.56 37.11 23.09
N ASP A 479 -0.34 36.27 22.65
CA ASP A 479 -1.76 36.27 23.01
C ASP A 479 -2.04 35.46 24.29
N LYS A 480 -1.25 34.40 24.52
CA LYS A 480 -1.28 33.61 25.74
C LYS A 480 0.13 33.24 26.19
N GLY A 481 0.42 33.33 27.46
CA GLY A 481 1.75 33.09 28.02
C GLY A 481 2.58 34.36 28.14
N LYS A 482 3.88 34.20 28.33
CA LYS A 482 4.86 35.30 28.53
C LYS A 482 6.15 35.00 27.78
N PHE A 483 7.00 36.00 27.59
CA PHE A 483 8.30 35.81 26.91
C PHE A 483 9.22 34.81 27.63
N GLU A 484 9.15 34.75 28.98
CA GLU A 484 9.88 33.78 29.79
C GLU A 484 9.50 32.33 29.43
N ASP A 485 8.23 32.09 29.04
CA ASP A 485 7.75 30.78 28.64
C ASP A 485 8.42 30.33 27.36
N LEU A 486 8.65 31.24 26.39
CA LEU A 486 9.44 30.94 25.19
C LEU A 486 10.87 30.50 25.48
N ILE A 487 11.51 31.17 26.50
CA ILE A 487 12.87 30.79 26.91
C ILE A 487 12.88 29.37 27.49
N ASN A 488 11.87 29.01 28.27
CA ASN A 488 11.75 27.68 28.85
C ASN A 488 11.43 26.63 27.78
N LEU A 489 10.51 26.93 26.86
CA LEU A 489 10.18 26.07 25.71
C LEU A 489 11.40 25.82 24.81
N ALA A 490 12.26 26.83 24.58
CA ALA A 490 13.49 26.65 23.82
C ALA A 490 14.48 25.69 24.50
N LYS A 491 14.54 25.66 25.83
CA LYS A 491 15.34 24.68 26.57
C LYS A 491 14.77 23.26 26.43
N ILE A 492 13.47 23.12 26.61
CA ILE A 492 12.74 21.84 26.53
C ILE A 492 12.83 21.27 25.11
N ALA A 493 12.70 22.11 24.06
CA ALA A 493 12.71 21.70 22.67
C ALA A 493 13.97 20.94 22.22
N ARG A 494 15.09 21.08 22.95
CA ARG A 494 16.35 20.37 22.63
C ARG A 494 16.23 18.86 22.82
N TYR A 495 15.46 18.40 23.79
CA TYR A 495 15.39 16.98 24.17
C TYR A 495 13.97 16.39 24.17
N ALA A 496 12.93 17.24 24.21
CA ALA A 496 11.56 16.77 24.22
C ALA A 496 11.18 16.08 22.90
N ASP A 497 10.33 15.08 22.99
CA ASP A 497 9.60 14.58 21.84
C ASP A 497 8.71 15.68 21.24
N PHE A 498 8.59 15.70 19.93
CA PHE A 498 7.98 16.82 19.23
C PHE A 498 6.91 16.34 18.25
N GLN A 499 5.74 16.88 18.40
CA GLN A 499 4.65 16.68 17.47
C GLN A 499 4.28 18.01 16.81
N LEU A 500 4.42 18.08 15.49
CA LEU A 500 3.98 19.21 14.69
C LEU A 500 2.56 18.97 14.20
N GLY A 501 1.68 19.98 14.32
CA GLY A 501 0.40 20.04 13.64
C GLY A 501 0.39 21.18 12.63
N ILE A 502 -0.28 21.00 11.50
CA ILE A 502 -0.50 22.03 10.49
C ILE A 502 -2.00 22.12 10.21
N ALA A 503 -2.57 23.31 10.34
CA ALA A 503 -3.97 23.57 10.14
C ALA A 503 -4.20 24.72 9.14
N ILE A 504 -5.11 24.56 8.20
CA ILE A 504 -5.66 25.66 7.44
C ILE A 504 -7.00 26.10 8.03
N VAL A 505 -7.18 27.41 8.15
CA VAL A 505 -8.39 28.03 8.67
C VAL A 505 -8.98 28.90 7.56
N GLN A 506 -10.00 28.36 6.88
CA GLN A 506 -10.59 29.00 5.71
C GLN A 506 -12.12 29.07 5.78
N PRO A 507 -12.67 30.11 6.44
CA PRO A 507 -14.11 30.28 6.57
C PRO A 507 -14.84 30.61 5.25
N ALA A 508 -14.10 30.87 4.15
CA ALA A 508 -14.69 30.98 2.82
C ALA A 508 -15.19 29.65 2.26
N ILE A 509 -14.72 28.52 2.80
CA ILE A 509 -15.19 27.18 2.43
C ILE A 509 -16.36 26.82 3.36
N SER A 510 -17.49 26.41 2.76
CA SER A 510 -18.62 25.87 3.52
C SER A 510 -18.78 24.39 3.24
N LYS A 511 -18.92 23.58 4.28
CA LYS A 511 -19.14 22.13 4.16
C LYS A 511 -20.28 21.78 3.21
N LYS A 512 -21.33 22.61 3.17
CA LYS A 512 -22.50 22.41 2.31
C LYS A 512 -22.27 22.74 0.84
N LYS A 513 -21.21 23.51 0.51
CA LYS A 513 -20.97 24.07 -0.84
C LYS A 513 -19.58 23.81 -1.37
N ILE A 514 -18.76 23.08 -0.64
CA ILE A 514 -17.40 22.74 -1.08
C ILE A 514 -17.44 22.01 -2.42
N SER A 515 -16.58 22.42 -3.34
CA SER A 515 -16.50 21.82 -4.67
C SER A 515 -15.46 20.69 -4.70
N ASP A 516 -15.60 19.81 -5.68
CA ASP A 516 -14.63 18.77 -5.98
C ASP A 516 -13.23 19.33 -6.25
N ASP A 517 -13.13 20.48 -6.90
CA ASP A 517 -11.85 21.14 -7.17
C ASP A 517 -11.18 21.63 -5.88
N GLN A 518 -11.96 22.20 -4.94
CA GLN A 518 -11.45 22.59 -3.62
C GLN A 518 -10.94 21.37 -2.85
N LEU A 519 -11.72 20.29 -2.81
CA LEU A 519 -11.31 19.03 -2.16
C LEU A 519 -10.05 18.43 -2.80
N THR A 520 -9.93 18.54 -4.14
CA THR A 520 -8.75 18.04 -4.87
C THR A 520 -7.50 18.84 -4.51
N VAL A 521 -7.56 20.16 -4.45
CA VAL A 521 -6.41 21.00 -4.08
C VAL A 521 -6.00 20.77 -2.63
N ILE A 522 -6.97 20.73 -1.70
CA ILE A 522 -6.71 20.43 -0.30
C ILE A 522 -6.13 19.02 -0.15
N GLY A 523 -6.67 18.03 -0.87
CA GLY A 523 -6.19 16.65 -0.83
C GLY A 523 -4.76 16.50 -1.34
N ALA A 524 -4.40 17.19 -2.42
CA ALA A 524 -3.03 17.21 -2.94
C ALA A 524 -2.05 17.81 -1.92
N THR A 525 -2.42 18.90 -1.25
CA THR A 525 -1.64 19.53 -0.19
C THR A 525 -1.52 18.62 1.03
N ALA A 526 -2.62 18.01 1.47
CA ALA A 526 -2.61 17.07 2.60
C ALA A 526 -1.69 15.88 2.33
N ALA A 527 -1.74 15.33 1.12
CA ALA A 527 -0.87 14.24 0.70
C ALA A 527 0.62 14.65 0.65
N TYR A 528 0.93 15.86 0.18
CA TYR A 528 2.29 16.40 0.18
C TYR A 528 2.84 16.57 1.60
N ILE A 529 2.06 17.16 2.50
CA ILE A 529 2.44 17.37 3.90
C ILE A 529 2.66 16.02 4.61
N ASP A 530 1.75 15.07 4.42
CA ASP A 530 1.83 13.74 5.00
C ASP A 530 3.07 12.97 4.48
N GLU A 531 3.33 12.98 3.17
CA GLU A 531 4.48 12.25 2.58
C GLU A 531 5.83 12.78 3.09
N ILE A 532 5.95 14.08 3.35
CA ILE A 532 7.23 14.68 3.77
C ILE A 532 7.42 14.64 5.28
N SER A 533 6.36 14.86 6.05
CA SER A 533 6.46 15.08 7.50
C SER A 533 5.70 14.06 8.35
N GLY A 534 4.85 13.23 7.76
CA GLY A 534 3.93 12.36 8.49
C GLY A 534 2.82 13.11 9.23
N VAL A 535 2.67 14.43 8.97
CA VAL A 535 1.66 15.28 9.61
C VAL A 535 0.35 15.22 8.84
N LYS A 536 -0.75 14.96 9.54
CA LYS A 536 -2.10 15.05 8.94
C LYS A 536 -2.55 16.51 8.94
N LEU A 537 -2.88 17.02 7.74
CA LEU A 537 -3.40 18.38 7.58
C LEU A 537 -4.78 18.50 8.23
N ARG A 538 -4.94 19.44 9.15
CA ARG A 538 -6.24 19.84 9.70
C ARG A 538 -6.88 20.90 8.82
N VAL A 539 -8.16 20.75 8.54
CA VAL A 539 -8.90 21.65 7.64
C VAL A 539 -10.11 22.21 8.38
N ILE A 540 -10.03 23.49 8.76
CA ILE A 540 -11.05 24.20 9.55
C ILE A 540 -11.84 25.09 8.59
N ILE A 541 -13.15 24.85 8.49
CA ILE A 541 -14.05 25.50 7.53
C ILE A 541 -15.33 26.02 8.22
N ASN A 542 -16.21 26.61 7.43
CA ASN A 542 -17.52 27.05 7.86
C ASN A 542 -18.54 25.89 7.80
N GLN A 543 -19.46 25.89 8.73
CA GLN A 543 -20.61 24.95 8.78
C GLN A 543 -21.48 24.93 7.50
#